data_b2cb6cf6cadaeecd0be82071cf92bc04
#
_entry.id   b2cb6cf6cadaeecd0be82071cf92bc04
#
_cell.length_a   1.000
_cell.length_b   1.000
_cell.length_c   1.000
_cell.angle_alpha   90.00
_cell.angle_beta   90.00
_cell.angle_gamma   90.00
#
_symmetry.space_group_name_H-M   'P 1'
#
loop_
_entity.id
_entity.type
_entity.pdbx_description
1 polymer ?
#
loop_
_entity_poly.entity_id
_entity_poly.type
_entity_poly.pdbx_seq_one_letter_code
_entity_poly.pdbx_strand_id
1 'polypeptide(L)'
;MSQSILKMEQIVKSFGAVNVLKGVDFDLAKGEVHALVGGNGAGKSTLMKIMTGVYTKDSGKIIIKGEEKEIKSTNDAKENGIAMIFQEMSLVPSLTIAENIFLGYELKKHGMRDVKLMKQETEKVLKRLGLDLDPGTPVSELSVGLCQMVEIAKAVSKNASILVFDEPSAALSDSETEFLFKMIRQLKEEGVSMVYISHRMNEILEICDRVTVIRDGKKVITEKVENLTMEEIVAQMMGNEAKETKFEYVPREYDCNAEDLLTVKHLKINDKIDDINFSIKPGQILGLAGLMGAGRTEIMETLFGLRKAVSGSIELEGKKVEIKSPSDAVACGFALVPEDRRKEGLVLSHTIKENAILPISAQLVKNGIFNDDKAAHDIV
;
A
#
# COMPACT_ATOMS: atom_id res chain seq x y z
N MET A 1 2.26 -26.04 -23.69
CA MET A 1 2.28 -24.61 -23.34
C MET A 1 0.88 -24.23 -22.92
N SER A 2 0.66 -23.76 -21.69
CA SER A 2 -0.65 -23.30 -21.23
C SER A 2 -1.09 -22.11 -22.10
N GLN A 3 -2.37 -22.07 -22.46
CA GLN A 3 -2.93 -21.00 -23.29
C GLN A 3 -2.89 -19.69 -22.50
N SER A 4 -2.26 -18.65 -23.06
CA SER A 4 -2.22 -17.32 -22.44
C SER A 4 -3.63 -16.71 -22.47
N ILE A 5 -4.12 -16.25 -21.31
CA ILE A 5 -5.40 -15.55 -21.18
C ILE A 5 -5.26 -14.05 -21.45
N LEU A 6 -4.07 -13.50 -21.16
CA LEU A 6 -3.73 -12.09 -21.38
C LEU A 6 -2.31 -11.98 -21.94
N LYS A 7 -2.12 -11.07 -22.90
CA LYS A 7 -0.81 -10.60 -23.33
C LYS A 7 -0.82 -9.09 -23.46
N MET A 8 0.21 -8.47 -23.01
CA MET A 8 0.52 -7.07 -23.22
C MET A 8 1.85 -7.01 -23.97
N GLU A 9 1.83 -6.44 -25.16
CA GLU A 9 2.99 -6.46 -26.06
C GLU A 9 3.46 -5.03 -26.34
N GLN A 10 4.73 -4.77 -26.09
CA GLN A 10 5.42 -3.51 -26.35
C GLN A 10 4.69 -2.29 -25.76
N ILE A 11 4.21 -2.41 -24.51
CA ILE A 11 3.46 -1.34 -23.85
C ILE A 11 4.36 -0.16 -23.51
N VAL A 12 3.98 1.01 -24.03
CA VAL A 12 4.66 2.29 -23.75
C VAL A 12 3.69 3.22 -23.02
N LYS A 13 4.22 3.93 -22.02
CA LYS A 13 3.50 4.98 -21.30
C LYS A 13 4.44 6.07 -20.79
N SER A 14 4.07 7.32 -21.12
CA SER A 14 4.76 8.51 -20.62
C SER A 14 3.80 9.41 -19.87
N PHE A 15 4.32 10.13 -18.89
CA PHE A 15 3.63 11.21 -18.18
C PHE A 15 4.47 12.49 -18.29
N GLY A 16 4.01 13.43 -19.12
CA GLY A 16 4.81 14.58 -19.48
C GLY A 16 6.15 14.19 -20.13
N ALA A 17 7.27 14.62 -19.57
CA ALA A 17 8.60 14.28 -20.05
C ALA A 17 9.14 12.92 -19.54
N VAL A 18 8.42 12.27 -18.63
CA VAL A 18 8.88 11.02 -17.99
C VAL A 18 8.32 9.81 -18.73
N ASN A 19 9.20 9.02 -19.37
CA ASN A 19 8.82 7.77 -20.00
C ASN A 19 8.91 6.63 -18.97
N VAL A 20 7.72 6.20 -18.47
CA VAL A 20 7.59 5.24 -17.37
C VAL A 20 7.62 3.80 -17.87
N LEU A 21 6.97 3.48 -19.01
CA LEU A 21 7.02 2.17 -19.65
C LEU A 21 7.62 2.30 -21.03
N LYS A 22 8.63 1.51 -21.32
CA LYS A 22 9.50 1.62 -22.49
C LYS A 22 9.43 0.37 -23.38
N GLY A 23 8.21 -0.06 -23.73
CA GLY A 23 7.98 -1.27 -24.51
C GLY A 23 8.00 -2.52 -23.63
N VAL A 24 7.15 -2.55 -22.61
CA VAL A 24 7.06 -3.69 -21.68
C VAL A 24 6.17 -4.78 -22.27
N ASP A 25 6.70 -6.01 -22.28
CA ASP A 25 5.93 -7.22 -22.56
C ASP A 25 5.57 -7.92 -21.27
N PHE A 26 4.31 -8.35 -21.14
CA PHE A 26 3.81 -9.13 -20.02
C PHE A 26 2.78 -10.13 -20.52
N ASP A 27 2.80 -11.35 -20.00
CA ASP A 27 1.82 -12.39 -20.31
C ASP A 27 1.32 -13.08 -19.06
N LEU A 28 0.08 -13.57 -19.09
CA LEU A 28 -0.56 -14.32 -18.04
C LEU A 28 -1.19 -15.57 -18.62
N ALA A 29 -0.85 -16.73 -18.09
CA ALA A 29 -1.46 -17.99 -18.50
C ALA A 29 -2.80 -18.19 -17.78
N LYS A 30 -3.66 -19.06 -18.33
CA LYS A 30 -4.95 -19.40 -17.72
C LYS A 30 -4.72 -20.18 -16.42
N GLY A 31 -5.34 -19.73 -15.32
CA GLY A 31 -5.24 -20.38 -14.01
C GLY A 31 -3.85 -20.23 -13.36
N GLU A 32 -3.07 -19.25 -13.77
CA GLU A 32 -1.75 -18.93 -13.23
C GLU A 32 -1.83 -17.86 -12.13
N VAL A 33 -0.97 -17.95 -11.14
CA VAL A 33 -0.61 -16.84 -10.25
C VAL A 33 0.74 -16.29 -10.68
N HIS A 34 0.76 -15.13 -11.30
CA HIS A 34 1.95 -14.51 -11.88
C HIS A 34 2.41 -13.32 -11.05
N ALA A 35 3.59 -13.41 -10.46
CA ALA A 35 4.17 -12.31 -9.72
C ALA A 35 4.70 -11.20 -10.66
N LEU A 36 4.43 -9.95 -10.31
CA LEU A 36 5.03 -8.78 -10.95
C LEU A 36 5.86 -8.01 -9.94
N VAL A 37 7.18 -8.05 -10.08
CA VAL A 37 8.13 -7.46 -9.14
C VAL A 37 9.03 -6.41 -9.78
N GLY A 38 9.67 -5.59 -8.96
CA GLY A 38 10.56 -4.51 -9.38
C GLY A 38 10.68 -3.43 -8.30
N GLY A 39 11.67 -2.58 -8.40
CA GLY A 39 11.86 -1.46 -7.48
C GLY A 39 10.72 -0.44 -7.52
N ASN A 40 10.74 0.51 -6.59
CA ASN A 40 9.82 1.65 -6.62
C ASN A 40 10.09 2.48 -7.88
N GLY A 41 9.00 2.90 -8.56
CA GLY A 41 9.13 3.61 -9.84
C GLY A 41 9.43 2.74 -11.07
N ALA A 42 9.61 1.42 -10.93
CA ALA A 42 9.90 0.53 -12.06
C ALA A 42 8.78 0.44 -13.11
N GLY A 43 7.56 0.90 -12.80
CA GLY A 43 6.43 0.90 -13.73
C GLY A 43 5.36 -0.16 -13.46
N LYS A 44 5.48 -0.98 -12.40
CA LYS A 44 4.53 -2.05 -12.06
C LYS A 44 3.08 -1.56 -11.99
N SER A 45 2.82 -0.61 -11.10
CA SER A 45 1.47 -0.06 -10.91
C SER A 45 0.95 0.65 -12.17
N THR A 46 1.83 1.25 -12.98
CA THR A 46 1.43 1.86 -14.26
C THR A 46 0.98 0.80 -15.26
N LEU A 47 1.71 -0.32 -15.37
CA LEU A 47 1.34 -1.43 -16.24
C LEU A 47 -0.03 -2.02 -15.84
N MET A 48 -0.24 -2.23 -14.52
CA MET A 48 -1.51 -2.74 -14.00
C MET A 48 -2.66 -1.74 -14.18
N LYS A 49 -2.42 -0.45 -13.98
CA LYS A 49 -3.43 0.60 -14.24
C LYS A 49 -3.81 0.69 -15.72
N ILE A 50 -2.92 0.36 -16.64
CA ILE A 50 -3.23 0.23 -18.07
C ILE A 50 -4.07 -1.02 -18.32
N MET A 51 -3.70 -2.18 -17.75
CA MET A 51 -4.47 -3.42 -17.86
C MET A 51 -5.91 -3.24 -17.35
N THR A 52 -6.09 -2.46 -16.29
CA THR A 52 -7.38 -2.24 -15.62
C THR A 52 -8.12 -0.99 -16.12
N GLY A 53 -7.60 -0.31 -17.15
CA GLY A 53 -8.25 0.83 -17.80
C GLY A 53 -8.28 2.12 -16.99
N VAL A 54 -7.50 2.21 -15.89
CA VAL A 54 -7.30 3.45 -15.13
C VAL A 54 -6.43 4.43 -15.93
N TYR A 55 -5.44 3.90 -16.64
CA TYR A 55 -4.64 4.66 -17.61
C TYR A 55 -4.77 4.04 -19.01
N THR A 56 -4.65 4.88 -20.03
CA THR A 56 -4.51 4.44 -21.42
C THR A 56 -3.03 4.27 -21.76
N LYS A 57 -2.70 3.25 -22.55
CA LYS A 57 -1.38 3.09 -23.16
C LYS A 57 -1.13 4.16 -24.22
N ASP A 58 0.10 4.53 -24.47
CA ASP A 58 0.48 5.42 -25.56
C ASP A 58 0.74 4.59 -26.85
N SER A 59 1.29 3.38 -26.70
CA SER A 59 1.46 2.40 -27.79
C SER A 59 1.54 0.98 -27.24
N GLY A 60 1.59 0.00 -28.14
CA GLY A 60 1.56 -1.43 -27.80
C GLY A 60 0.19 -2.05 -27.95
N LYS A 61 0.06 -3.34 -27.64
CA LYS A 61 -1.18 -4.12 -27.80
C LYS A 61 -1.55 -4.83 -26.52
N ILE A 62 -2.86 -4.98 -26.29
CA ILE A 62 -3.43 -5.81 -25.23
C ILE A 62 -4.28 -6.87 -25.91
N ILE A 63 -3.96 -8.14 -25.65
CA ILE A 63 -4.65 -9.30 -26.24
C ILE A 63 -5.26 -10.07 -25.07
N ILE A 64 -6.58 -10.25 -25.10
CA ILE A 64 -7.32 -10.99 -24.07
C ILE A 64 -8.05 -12.14 -24.73
N LYS A 65 -7.82 -13.37 -24.24
CA LYS A 65 -8.41 -14.60 -24.80
C LYS A 65 -8.17 -14.76 -26.30
N GLY A 66 -7.01 -14.28 -26.79
CA GLY A 66 -6.60 -14.36 -28.20
C GLY A 66 -7.09 -13.22 -29.08
N GLU A 67 -7.87 -12.28 -28.57
CA GLU A 67 -8.36 -11.13 -29.32
C GLU A 67 -7.70 -9.84 -28.86
N GLU A 68 -7.28 -9.00 -29.80
CA GLU A 68 -6.77 -7.65 -29.49
C GLU A 68 -7.92 -6.78 -28.97
N LYS A 69 -7.74 -6.18 -27.80
CA LYS A 69 -8.73 -5.35 -27.11
C LYS A 69 -8.17 -3.97 -26.80
N GLU A 70 -9.00 -2.96 -27.00
CA GLU A 70 -8.72 -1.60 -26.54
C GLU A 70 -9.34 -1.40 -25.14
N ILE A 71 -8.50 -1.20 -24.13
CA ILE A 71 -8.92 -0.90 -22.75
C ILE A 71 -8.71 0.59 -22.52
N LYS A 72 -9.79 1.38 -22.57
CA LYS A 72 -9.78 2.85 -22.38
C LYS A 72 -10.39 3.29 -21.06
N SER A 73 -11.14 2.39 -20.42
CA SER A 73 -11.82 2.67 -19.15
C SER A 73 -11.84 1.44 -18.26
N THR A 74 -12.10 1.65 -16.97
CA THR A 74 -12.32 0.56 -16.02
C THR A 74 -13.52 -0.31 -16.35
N ASN A 75 -14.49 0.23 -17.11
CA ASN A 75 -15.65 -0.55 -17.60
C ASN A 75 -15.20 -1.52 -18.68
N ASP A 76 -14.36 -1.08 -19.64
CA ASP A 76 -13.83 -1.98 -20.67
C ASP A 76 -13.04 -3.14 -20.03
N ALA A 77 -12.24 -2.87 -19.00
CA ALA A 77 -11.53 -3.92 -18.26
C ALA A 77 -12.50 -4.92 -17.61
N LYS A 78 -13.56 -4.43 -16.95
CA LYS A 78 -14.59 -5.26 -16.31
C LYS A 78 -15.34 -6.12 -17.34
N GLU A 79 -15.73 -5.58 -18.47
CA GLU A 79 -16.41 -6.31 -19.57
C GLU A 79 -15.53 -7.43 -20.14
N ASN A 80 -14.20 -7.25 -20.10
CA ASN A 80 -13.22 -8.26 -20.47
C ASN A 80 -12.85 -9.21 -19.32
N GLY A 81 -13.53 -9.11 -18.16
CA GLY A 81 -13.35 -9.99 -17.02
C GLY A 81 -12.10 -9.71 -16.18
N ILE A 82 -11.61 -8.47 -16.18
CA ILE A 82 -10.47 -8.02 -15.36
C ILE A 82 -10.98 -7.24 -14.16
N ALA A 83 -10.53 -7.58 -12.95
CA ALA A 83 -10.78 -6.81 -11.74
C ALA A 83 -9.47 -6.60 -10.97
N MET A 84 -9.38 -5.48 -10.24
CA MET A 84 -8.22 -5.12 -9.45
C MET A 84 -8.64 -4.90 -7.99
N ILE A 85 -7.85 -5.46 -7.11
CA ILE A 85 -7.83 -5.20 -5.68
C ILE A 85 -6.68 -4.22 -5.44
N PHE A 86 -7.05 -2.99 -5.08
CA PHE A 86 -6.08 -1.91 -4.87
C PHE A 86 -5.42 -2.02 -3.50
N GLN A 87 -4.24 -1.46 -3.37
CA GLN A 87 -3.54 -1.30 -2.09
C GLN A 87 -4.36 -0.47 -1.09
N GLU A 88 -5.03 0.58 -1.57
CA GLU A 88 -5.96 1.37 -0.78
C GLU A 88 -7.37 0.78 -0.88
N MET A 89 -8.00 0.53 0.25
CA MET A 89 -9.37 -0.02 0.28
C MET A 89 -10.38 0.95 -0.35
N SER A 90 -11.22 0.42 -1.23
CA SER A 90 -12.28 1.15 -1.93
C SER A 90 -13.67 0.97 -1.30
N LEU A 91 -13.72 0.37 -0.11
CA LEU A 91 -14.96 0.15 0.62
C LEU A 91 -15.46 1.45 1.26
N VAL A 92 -16.76 1.63 1.25
CA VAL A 92 -17.45 2.73 1.94
C VAL A 92 -17.79 2.27 3.36
N PRO A 93 -17.19 2.83 4.42
CA PRO A 93 -17.32 2.32 5.79
C PRO A 93 -18.77 2.31 6.32
N SER A 94 -19.59 3.28 5.92
CA SER A 94 -20.99 3.42 6.35
C SER A 94 -21.95 2.45 5.66
N LEU A 95 -21.53 1.77 4.62
CA LEU A 95 -22.33 0.77 3.90
C LEU A 95 -22.07 -0.64 4.43
N THR A 96 -23.09 -1.50 4.30
CA THR A 96 -22.94 -2.93 4.62
C THR A 96 -22.05 -3.66 3.63
N ILE A 97 -21.61 -4.88 3.97
CA ILE A 97 -20.83 -5.76 3.07
C ILE A 97 -21.58 -5.93 1.75
N ALA A 98 -22.88 -6.26 1.78
CA ALA A 98 -23.65 -6.46 0.58
C ALA A 98 -23.77 -5.19 -0.28
N GLU A 99 -23.95 -4.03 0.34
CA GLU A 99 -24.02 -2.76 -0.39
C GLU A 99 -22.67 -2.39 -1.01
N ASN A 100 -21.54 -2.66 -0.35
CA ASN A 100 -20.21 -2.46 -0.90
C ASN A 100 -19.91 -3.39 -2.07
N ILE A 101 -20.28 -4.67 -1.97
CA ILE A 101 -20.08 -5.65 -3.05
C ILE A 101 -20.82 -5.23 -4.32
N PHE A 102 -22.06 -4.77 -4.19
CA PHE A 102 -22.90 -4.39 -5.32
C PHE A 102 -22.90 -2.89 -5.64
N LEU A 103 -22.01 -2.11 -5.03
CA LEU A 103 -21.92 -0.66 -5.28
C LEU A 103 -21.68 -0.36 -6.77
N GLY A 104 -22.59 0.42 -7.37
CA GLY A 104 -22.55 0.83 -8.79
C GLY A 104 -23.07 -0.20 -9.79
N TYR A 105 -23.58 -1.35 -9.32
CA TYR A 105 -24.28 -2.35 -10.15
C TYR A 105 -25.35 -3.11 -9.34
N GLU A 106 -26.07 -2.38 -8.53
CA GLU A 106 -27.09 -2.89 -7.62
C GLU A 106 -28.09 -3.78 -8.35
N LEU A 107 -28.41 -4.91 -7.75
CA LEU A 107 -29.43 -5.82 -8.27
C LEU A 107 -30.81 -5.18 -8.10
N LYS A 108 -31.61 -5.19 -9.16
CA LYS A 108 -32.89 -4.52 -9.20
C LYS A 108 -34.03 -5.51 -9.45
N LYS A 109 -35.17 -5.27 -8.77
CA LYS A 109 -36.42 -5.93 -9.03
C LYS A 109 -37.50 -4.86 -9.25
N HIS A 110 -38.21 -4.95 -10.36
CA HIS A 110 -39.20 -3.94 -10.78
C HIS A 110 -38.67 -2.50 -10.76
N GLY A 111 -37.42 -2.28 -11.14
CA GLY A 111 -36.76 -0.98 -11.19
C GLY A 111 -36.22 -0.44 -9.86
N MET A 112 -36.54 -1.07 -8.74
CA MET A 112 -36.02 -0.74 -7.40
C MET A 112 -34.90 -1.68 -6.97
N ARG A 113 -34.00 -1.20 -6.11
CA ARG A 113 -32.91 -1.99 -5.52
C ARG A 113 -33.46 -3.16 -4.71
N ASP A 114 -33.05 -4.39 -5.05
CA ASP A 114 -33.43 -5.62 -4.32
C ASP A 114 -32.38 -5.97 -3.28
N VAL A 115 -32.51 -5.39 -2.10
CA VAL A 115 -31.57 -5.60 -0.97
C VAL A 115 -31.55 -7.06 -0.53
N LYS A 116 -32.69 -7.77 -0.60
CA LYS A 116 -32.76 -9.17 -0.20
C LYS A 116 -31.95 -10.05 -1.15
N LEU A 117 -32.11 -9.84 -2.46
CA LEU A 117 -31.33 -10.56 -3.46
C LEU A 117 -29.83 -10.24 -3.35
N MET A 118 -29.47 -8.97 -3.14
CA MET A 118 -28.08 -8.56 -2.92
C MET A 118 -27.46 -9.30 -1.72
N LYS A 119 -28.17 -9.39 -0.59
CA LYS A 119 -27.71 -10.15 0.58
C LYS A 119 -27.52 -11.64 0.27
N GLN A 120 -28.45 -12.26 -0.42
CA GLN A 120 -28.40 -13.67 -0.80
C GLN A 120 -27.20 -13.97 -1.74
N GLU A 121 -26.97 -13.13 -2.74
CA GLU A 121 -25.83 -13.31 -3.64
C GLU A 121 -24.49 -13.02 -2.93
N THR A 122 -24.46 -12.04 -2.03
CA THR A 122 -23.30 -11.80 -1.17
C THR A 122 -22.97 -13.00 -0.30
N GLU A 123 -23.97 -13.61 0.34
CA GLU A 123 -23.78 -14.80 1.19
C GLU A 123 -23.16 -15.95 0.40
N LYS A 124 -23.59 -16.16 -0.86
CA LYS A 124 -22.99 -17.19 -1.74
C LYS A 124 -21.51 -16.92 -2.01
N VAL A 125 -21.16 -15.66 -2.30
CA VAL A 125 -19.76 -15.27 -2.56
C VAL A 125 -18.92 -15.42 -1.31
N LEU A 126 -19.41 -14.98 -0.15
CA LEU A 126 -18.70 -15.11 1.12
C LEU A 126 -18.46 -16.59 1.48
N LYS A 127 -19.48 -17.43 1.37
CA LYS A 127 -19.37 -18.88 1.59
C LYS A 127 -18.38 -19.56 0.63
N ARG A 128 -18.43 -19.18 -0.66
CA ARG A 128 -17.47 -19.67 -1.66
C ARG A 128 -16.03 -19.36 -1.25
N LEU A 129 -15.78 -18.22 -0.62
CA LEU A 129 -14.44 -17.78 -0.18
C LEU A 129 -14.12 -18.24 1.26
N GLY A 130 -14.99 -19.02 1.91
CA GLY A 130 -14.79 -19.49 3.28
C GLY A 130 -14.93 -18.41 4.35
N LEU A 131 -15.62 -17.29 4.03
CA LEU A 131 -15.86 -16.18 4.94
C LEU A 131 -17.21 -16.36 5.65
N ASP A 132 -17.18 -16.47 6.98
CA ASP A 132 -18.37 -16.51 7.82
C ASP A 132 -18.69 -15.08 8.31
N LEU A 133 -19.31 -14.29 7.44
CA LEU A 133 -19.69 -12.90 7.69
C LEU A 133 -21.17 -12.69 7.34
N ASP A 134 -21.89 -11.92 8.16
CA ASP A 134 -23.24 -11.48 7.80
C ASP A 134 -23.16 -10.37 6.72
N PRO A 135 -23.79 -10.57 5.55
CA PRO A 135 -23.88 -9.54 4.50
C PRO A 135 -24.45 -8.20 4.95
N GLY A 136 -25.18 -8.16 6.06
CA GLY A 136 -25.77 -6.96 6.64
C GLY A 136 -24.84 -6.17 7.56
N THR A 137 -23.66 -6.67 7.88
CA THR A 137 -22.70 -6.00 8.76
C THR A 137 -22.12 -4.75 8.07
N PRO A 138 -22.14 -3.57 8.72
CA PRO A 138 -21.43 -2.39 8.24
C PRO A 138 -19.92 -2.63 8.16
N VAL A 139 -19.29 -2.15 7.09
CA VAL A 139 -17.84 -2.33 6.90
C VAL A 139 -17.01 -1.65 7.99
N SER A 140 -17.53 -0.57 8.59
CA SER A 140 -16.90 0.12 9.73
C SER A 140 -16.71 -0.76 10.99
N GLU A 141 -17.41 -1.86 11.10
CA GLU A 141 -17.30 -2.81 12.22
C GLU A 141 -16.27 -3.92 11.98
N LEU A 142 -15.71 -3.99 10.78
CA LEU A 142 -14.75 -5.02 10.39
C LEU A 142 -13.32 -4.61 10.73
N SER A 143 -12.47 -5.61 11.03
CA SER A 143 -11.02 -5.42 11.05
C SER A 143 -10.48 -5.09 9.66
N VAL A 144 -9.28 -4.50 9.60
CA VAL A 144 -8.60 -4.19 8.33
C VAL A 144 -8.44 -5.44 7.47
N GLY A 145 -8.09 -6.58 8.08
CA GLY A 145 -7.98 -7.85 7.38
C GLY A 145 -9.31 -8.34 6.79
N LEU A 146 -10.39 -8.25 7.54
CA LEU A 146 -11.73 -8.60 7.03
C LEU A 146 -12.18 -7.65 5.93
N CYS A 147 -11.88 -6.36 6.02
CA CYS A 147 -12.13 -5.41 4.92
C CYS A 147 -11.41 -5.84 3.64
N GLN A 148 -10.15 -6.28 3.74
CA GLN A 148 -9.39 -6.80 2.60
C GLN A 148 -10.07 -8.04 1.98
N MET A 149 -10.57 -8.95 2.81
CA MET A 149 -11.31 -10.13 2.32
C MET A 149 -12.63 -9.74 1.63
N VAL A 150 -13.32 -8.71 2.11
CA VAL A 150 -14.53 -8.16 1.47
C VAL A 150 -14.20 -7.50 0.11
N GLU A 151 -13.05 -6.82 -0.02
CA GLU A 151 -12.58 -6.30 -1.32
C GLU A 151 -12.36 -7.42 -2.34
N ILE A 152 -11.77 -8.53 -1.90
CA ILE A 152 -11.60 -9.70 -2.76
C ILE A 152 -12.97 -10.30 -3.13
N ALA A 153 -13.88 -10.44 -2.16
CA ALA A 153 -15.24 -10.90 -2.41
C ALA A 153 -15.97 -10.00 -3.44
N LYS A 154 -15.80 -8.68 -3.35
CA LYS A 154 -16.32 -7.71 -4.30
C LYS A 154 -15.77 -7.91 -5.72
N ALA A 155 -14.47 -8.21 -5.85
CA ALA A 155 -13.85 -8.49 -7.15
C ALA A 155 -14.34 -9.83 -7.73
N VAL A 156 -14.42 -10.88 -6.88
CA VAL A 156 -14.86 -12.23 -7.27
C VAL A 156 -16.35 -12.26 -7.64
N SER A 157 -17.20 -11.47 -6.97
CA SER A 157 -18.65 -11.38 -7.26
C SER A 157 -18.97 -10.98 -8.70
N LYS A 158 -18.03 -10.34 -9.38
CA LYS A 158 -18.14 -9.88 -10.78
C LYS A 158 -17.75 -10.93 -11.81
N ASN A 159 -17.54 -12.20 -11.39
CA ASN A 159 -17.08 -13.28 -12.27
C ASN A 159 -15.82 -12.93 -13.06
N ALA A 160 -14.89 -12.20 -12.43
CA ALA A 160 -13.63 -11.87 -13.05
C ALA A 160 -12.83 -13.14 -13.37
N SER A 161 -12.31 -13.23 -14.59
CA SER A 161 -11.41 -14.30 -15.01
C SER A 161 -9.93 -13.96 -14.78
N ILE A 162 -9.65 -12.68 -14.56
CA ILE A 162 -8.31 -12.14 -14.24
C ILE A 162 -8.46 -11.22 -13.02
N LEU A 163 -7.73 -11.52 -11.95
CA LEU A 163 -7.64 -10.68 -10.75
C LEU A 163 -6.24 -10.10 -10.63
N VAL A 164 -6.16 -8.81 -10.32
CA VAL A 164 -4.90 -8.11 -10.02
C VAL A 164 -4.87 -7.77 -8.56
N PHE A 165 -3.88 -8.26 -7.84
CA PHE A 165 -3.63 -7.96 -6.43
C PHE A 165 -2.45 -6.98 -6.32
N ASP A 166 -2.70 -5.78 -5.80
CA ASP A 166 -1.66 -4.77 -5.57
C ASP A 166 -1.36 -4.68 -4.08
N GLU A 167 -0.30 -5.35 -3.63
CA GLU A 167 0.14 -5.46 -2.24
C GLU A 167 -0.97 -5.87 -1.23
N PRO A 168 -1.70 -6.98 -1.48
CA PRO A 168 -2.89 -7.31 -0.72
C PRO A 168 -2.62 -7.69 0.74
N SER A 169 -1.39 -8.06 1.09
CA SER A 169 -0.96 -8.48 2.42
C SER A 169 -0.31 -7.38 3.26
N ALA A 170 -0.17 -6.16 2.71
CA ALA A 170 0.60 -5.09 3.36
C ALA A 170 0.11 -4.74 4.79
N ALA A 171 -1.20 -4.85 5.03
CA ALA A 171 -1.85 -4.52 6.29
C ALA A 171 -2.40 -5.76 7.03
N LEU A 172 -2.02 -6.97 6.63
CA LEU A 172 -2.50 -8.23 7.21
C LEU A 172 -1.53 -8.79 8.24
N SER A 173 -2.08 -9.43 9.27
CA SER A 173 -1.35 -10.33 10.17
C SER A 173 -0.94 -11.61 9.44
N ASP A 174 -0.05 -12.40 10.04
CA ASP A 174 0.41 -13.67 9.45
C ASP A 174 -0.76 -14.65 9.25
N SER A 175 -1.69 -14.76 10.21
CA SER A 175 -2.87 -15.61 10.11
C SER A 175 -3.85 -15.16 9.01
N GLU A 176 -4.03 -13.84 8.84
CA GLU A 176 -4.85 -13.29 7.76
C GLU A 176 -4.19 -13.48 6.39
N THR A 177 -2.85 -13.41 6.34
CA THR A 177 -2.07 -13.69 5.12
C THR A 177 -2.19 -15.16 4.71
N GLU A 178 -2.11 -16.10 5.65
CA GLU A 178 -2.36 -17.52 5.36
C GLU A 178 -3.78 -17.76 4.82
N PHE A 179 -4.78 -17.08 5.39
CA PHE A 179 -6.14 -17.17 4.90
C PHE A 179 -6.28 -16.61 3.47
N LEU A 180 -5.65 -15.47 3.19
CA LEU A 180 -5.55 -14.91 1.83
C LEU A 180 -4.93 -15.94 0.86
N PHE A 181 -3.85 -16.61 1.24
CA PHE A 181 -3.20 -17.60 0.39
C PHE A 181 -4.07 -18.82 0.12
N LYS A 182 -4.83 -19.29 1.10
CA LYS A 182 -5.83 -20.35 0.91
C LYS A 182 -6.89 -19.92 -0.12
N MET A 183 -7.37 -18.69 -0.02
CA MET A 183 -8.34 -18.14 -0.98
C MET A 183 -7.75 -18.02 -2.39
N ILE A 184 -6.51 -17.57 -2.53
CA ILE A 184 -5.82 -17.49 -3.83
C ILE A 184 -5.67 -18.88 -4.45
N ARG A 185 -5.25 -19.88 -3.66
CA ARG A 185 -5.12 -21.27 -4.16
C ARG A 185 -6.47 -21.83 -4.61
N GLN A 186 -7.55 -21.60 -3.85
CA GLN A 186 -8.89 -22.00 -4.25
C GLN A 186 -9.33 -21.34 -5.56
N LEU A 187 -9.16 -20.02 -5.71
CA LEU A 187 -9.51 -19.30 -6.93
C LEU A 187 -8.69 -19.78 -8.12
N LYS A 188 -7.42 -20.14 -7.91
CA LYS A 188 -6.56 -20.74 -8.93
C LYS A 188 -7.11 -22.10 -9.40
N GLU A 189 -7.52 -22.97 -8.48
CA GLU A 189 -8.15 -24.26 -8.78
C GLU A 189 -9.46 -24.10 -9.57
N GLU A 190 -10.20 -23.04 -9.30
CA GLU A 190 -11.40 -22.66 -10.06
C GLU A 190 -11.08 -22.07 -11.45
N GLY A 191 -9.80 -21.91 -11.81
CA GLY A 191 -9.32 -21.44 -13.11
C GLY A 191 -9.25 -19.92 -13.24
N VAL A 192 -9.32 -19.17 -12.15
CA VAL A 192 -9.08 -17.72 -12.13
C VAL A 192 -7.58 -17.48 -12.29
N SER A 193 -7.21 -16.57 -13.19
CA SER A 193 -5.81 -16.17 -13.42
C SER A 193 -5.51 -14.92 -12.61
N MET A 194 -4.34 -14.83 -12.00
CA MET A 194 -4.05 -13.77 -11.04
C MET A 194 -2.69 -13.14 -11.29
N VAL A 195 -2.64 -11.81 -11.22
CA VAL A 195 -1.39 -11.05 -11.14
C VAL A 195 -1.20 -10.63 -9.68
N TYR A 196 -0.06 -10.97 -9.10
CA TYR A 196 0.25 -10.70 -7.70
C TYR A 196 1.43 -9.75 -7.59
N ILE A 197 1.20 -8.56 -7.04
CA ILE A 197 2.25 -7.58 -6.77
C ILE A 197 2.53 -7.59 -5.29
N SER A 198 3.77 -7.88 -4.91
CA SER A 198 4.24 -7.79 -3.52
C SER A 198 5.72 -7.40 -3.51
N HIS A 199 6.13 -6.73 -2.44
CA HIS A 199 7.53 -6.52 -2.11
C HIS A 199 8.05 -7.59 -1.12
N ARG A 200 7.19 -8.48 -0.63
CA ARG A 200 7.53 -9.60 0.26
C ARG A 200 7.88 -10.84 -0.56
N MET A 201 9.18 -11.08 -0.74
CA MET A 201 9.65 -12.18 -1.61
C MET A 201 9.18 -13.56 -1.16
N ASN A 202 9.03 -13.78 0.15
CA ASN A 202 8.52 -15.05 0.69
C ASN A 202 7.12 -15.38 0.17
N GLU A 203 6.25 -14.37 0.03
CA GLU A 203 4.89 -14.56 -0.52
C GLU A 203 4.94 -15.01 -1.98
N ILE A 204 5.84 -14.40 -2.77
CA ILE A 204 6.02 -14.75 -4.19
C ILE A 204 6.48 -16.18 -4.34
N LEU A 205 7.47 -16.59 -3.54
CA LEU A 205 7.99 -17.96 -3.55
C LEU A 205 6.93 -19.00 -3.12
N GLU A 206 5.97 -18.60 -2.27
CA GLU A 206 4.96 -19.50 -1.72
C GLU A 206 3.76 -19.71 -2.65
N ILE A 207 3.26 -18.65 -3.32
CA ILE A 207 1.96 -18.73 -4.01
C ILE A 207 2.03 -18.53 -5.52
N CYS A 208 3.15 -18.01 -6.06
CA CYS A 208 3.23 -17.69 -7.48
C CYS A 208 3.88 -18.81 -8.29
N ASP A 209 3.42 -18.97 -9.54
CA ASP A 209 3.98 -19.94 -10.49
C ASP A 209 5.14 -19.38 -11.29
N ARG A 210 5.00 -18.12 -11.72
CA ARG A 210 6.00 -17.38 -12.50
C ARG A 210 6.19 -16.00 -11.92
N VAL A 211 7.34 -15.41 -12.22
CA VAL A 211 7.67 -14.04 -11.83
C VAL A 211 8.19 -13.26 -13.04
N THR A 212 7.66 -12.06 -13.23
CA THR A 212 8.20 -11.06 -14.16
C THR A 212 8.84 -9.93 -13.36
N VAL A 213 10.11 -9.66 -13.66
CA VAL A 213 10.85 -8.53 -13.08
C VAL A 213 10.81 -7.35 -14.04
N ILE A 214 10.36 -6.20 -13.55
CA ILE A 214 10.42 -4.92 -14.28
C ILE A 214 11.44 -4.00 -13.57
N ARG A 215 12.29 -3.38 -14.38
CA ARG A 215 13.27 -2.38 -13.93
C ARG A 215 13.38 -1.26 -14.96
N ASP A 216 13.36 0.01 -14.52
CA ASP A 216 13.49 1.20 -15.35
C ASP A 216 12.54 1.28 -16.53
N GLY A 217 11.32 0.77 -16.34
CA GLY A 217 10.27 0.72 -17.35
C GLY A 217 10.47 -0.36 -18.41
N LYS A 218 11.31 -1.37 -18.18
CA LYS A 218 11.54 -2.50 -19.09
C LYS A 218 11.38 -3.83 -18.37
N LYS A 219 10.94 -4.84 -19.11
CA LYS A 219 10.98 -6.23 -18.64
C LYS A 219 12.43 -6.71 -18.62
N VAL A 220 12.87 -7.23 -17.47
CA VAL A 220 14.22 -7.83 -17.30
C VAL A 220 14.17 -9.31 -17.58
N ILE A 221 13.30 -10.03 -16.87
CA ILE A 221 13.16 -11.49 -16.99
C ILE A 221 11.69 -11.88 -16.72
N THR A 222 11.28 -13.00 -17.29
CA THR A 222 10.10 -13.76 -16.88
C THR A 222 10.52 -15.22 -16.75
N GLU A 223 10.34 -15.81 -15.58
CA GLU A 223 10.78 -17.17 -15.27
C GLU A 223 9.81 -17.84 -14.29
N LYS A 224 9.82 -19.17 -14.21
CA LYS A 224 9.12 -19.92 -13.17
C LYS A 224 9.77 -19.67 -11.81
N VAL A 225 8.93 -19.52 -10.78
CA VAL A 225 9.41 -19.28 -9.43
C VAL A 225 10.27 -20.44 -8.92
N GLU A 226 9.94 -21.69 -9.29
CA GLU A 226 10.70 -22.90 -8.91
C GLU A 226 12.17 -22.91 -9.39
N ASN A 227 12.49 -22.09 -10.41
CA ASN A 227 13.83 -21.98 -11.00
C ASN A 227 14.66 -20.84 -10.42
N LEU A 228 14.14 -20.07 -9.48
CA LEU A 228 14.78 -18.87 -8.96
C LEU A 228 14.88 -18.90 -7.43
N THR A 229 15.98 -18.38 -6.91
CA THR A 229 16.11 -18.07 -5.49
C THR A 229 15.65 -16.63 -5.20
N MET A 230 15.42 -16.32 -3.92
CA MET A 230 15.10 -14.96 -3.49
C MET A 230 16.19 -13.97 -3.90
N GLU A 231 17.46 -14.37 -3.70
CA GLU A 231 18.62 -13.54 -4.02
C GLU A 231 18.70 -13.22 -5.52
N GLU A 232 18.37 -14.20 -6.37
CA GLU A 232 18.36 -14.00 -7.82
C GLU A 232 17.26 -13.05 -8.26
N ILE A 233 16.04 -13.16 -7.68
CA ILE A 233 14.96 -12.21 -7.96
C ILE A 233 15.37 -10.79 -7.55
N VAL A 234 15.90 -10.62 -6.35
CA VAL A 234 16.37 -9.33 -5.82
C VAL A 234 17.51 -8.77 -6.70
N ALA A 235 18.47 -9.60 -7.10
CA ALA A 235 19.54 -9.18 -7.98
C ALA A 235 19.04 -8.69 -9.35
N GLN A 236 18.00 -9.33 -9.92
CA GLN A 236 17.38 -8.86 -11.16
C GLN A 236 16.64 -7.53 -10.97
N MET A 237 16.02 -7.31 -9.81
CA MET A 237 15.34 -6.06 -9.48
C MET A 237 16.31 -4.89 -9.33
N MET A 238 17.45 -5.10 -8.68
CA MET A 238 18.45 -4.07 -8.37
C MET A 238 19.49 -3.89 -9.49
N GLY A 239 19.72 -4.88 -10.32
CA GLY A 239 20.70 -4.83 -11.40
C GLY A 239 22.14 -4.81 -10.91
N ASN A 240 22.99 -3.98 -11.57
CA ASN A 240 24.42 -3.91 -11.22
C ASN A 240 24.66 -3.35 -9.81
N GLU A 241 23.73 -2.59 -9.26
CA GLU A 241 23.81 -2.07 -7.89
C GLU A 241 23.80 -3.19 -6.84
N ALA A 242 23.16 -4.34 -7.12
CA ALA A 242 23.15 -5.48 -6.23
C ALA A 242 24.54 -6.11 -6.01
N LYS A 243 25.48 -5.90 -6.94
CA LYS A 243 26.85 -6.42 -6.81
C LYS A 243 27.72 -5.58 -5.89
N GLU A 244 27.33 -4.33 -5.63
CA GLU A 244 28.09 -3.39 -4.79
C GLU A 244 27.49 -3.24 -3.39
N THR A 245 26.22 -3.54 -3.19
CA THR A 245 25.60 -3.50 -1.85
C THR A 245 25.75 -4.83 -1.11
N LYS A 246 26.95 -5.16 -0.70
CA LYS A 246 27.10 -5.83 0.59
C LYS A 246 26.62 -4.77 1.59
N PHE A 247 25.53 -5.05 2.30
CA PHE A 247 25.18 -4.29 3.50
C PHE A 247 26.28 -4.51 4.53
N GLU A 248 27.41 -3.83 4.36
CA GLU A 248 28.38 -3.75 5.44
C GLU A 248 27.72 -2.89 6.51
N TYR A 249 27.52 -3.48 7.67
CA TYR A 249 27.13 -2.72 8.84
C TYR A 249 28.21 -1.66 9.07
N VAL A 250 27.88 -0.42 8.75
CA VAL A 250 28.72 0.73 9.08
C VAL A 250 28.34 1.12 10.50
N PRO A 251 29.24 0.91 11.50
CA PRO A 251 28.99 1.37 12.85
C PRO A 251 28.73 2.88 12.81
N ARG A 252 27.59 3.30 13.34
CA ARG A 252 27.31 4.73 13.47
C ARG A 252 27.92 5.20 14.77
N GLU A 253 28.89 6.10 14.66
CA GLU A 253 29.53 6.73 15.81
C GLU A 253 28.56 7.78 16.38
N TYR A 254 28.10 7.53 17.58
CA TYR A 254 27.50 8.56 18.44
C TYR A 254 28.22 8.48 19.79
N ASP A 255 28.35 9.60 20.49
CA ASP A 255 29.00 9.61 21.81
C ASP A 255 28.11 8.90 22.83
N CYS A 256 28.46 7.65 23.12
CA CYS A 256 27.74 6.84 24.11
C CYS A 256 27.88 7.38 25.55
N ASN A 257 28.78 8.31 25.81
CA ASN A 257 28.95 8.99 27.11
C ASN A 257 28.25 10.34 27.16
N ALA A 258 27.70 10.83 26.04
CA ALA A 258 26.92 12.07 26.04
C ALA A 258 25.69 11.95 26.93
N GLU A 259 25.26 13.05 27.49
CA GLU A 259 23.97 13.14 28.19
C GLU A 259 22.82 12.84 27.22
N ASP A 260 21.73 12.28 27.73
CA ASP A 260 20.56 11.95 26.93
C ASP A 260 19.89 13.23 26.41
N LEU A 261 19.67 13.28 25.08
CA LEU A 261 18.93 14.36 24.44
C LEU A 261 17.45 14.30 24.79
N LEU A 262 16.88 13.10 24.70
CA LEU A 262 15.49 12.82 25.03
C LEU A 262 15.43 11.67 26.00
N THR A 263 14.66 11.81 27.07
CA THR A 263 14.36 10.74 28.01
C THR A 263 12.84 10.66 28.23
N VAL A 264 12.29 9.48 28.04
CA VAL A 264 10.89 9.16 28.32
C VAL A 264 10.83 8.20 29.50
N LYS A 265 10.06 8.55 30.55
CA LYS A 265 9.96 7.77 31.79
C LYS A 265 8.51 7.47 32.12
N HIS A 266 8.22 6.18 32.32
CA HIS A 266 6.93 5.67 32.80
C HIS A 266 5.75 6.20 32.00
N LEU A 267 5.93 6.35 30.66
CA LEU A 267 4.89 6.88 29.80
C LEU A 267 3.75 5.87 29.68
N LYS A 268 2.55 6.30 30.10
CA LYS A 268 1.30 5.55 29.96
C LYS A 268 0.37 6.29 29.00
N ILE A 269 -0.14 5.59 28.00
CA ILE A 269 -1.07 6.12 27.01
C ILE A 269 -2.47 5.51 27.22
N ASN A 270 -2.51 4.22 27.50
CA ASN A 270 -3.73 3.46 27.80
C ASN A 270 -3.37 2.17 28.55
N ASP A 271 -4.34 1.28 28.79
CA ASP A 271 -4.10 0.03 29.55
C ASP A 271 -3.24 -1.02 28.78
N LYS A 272 -3.03 -0.86 27.46
CA LYS A 272 -2.17 -1.73 26.66
C LYS A 272 -0.76 -1.15 26.48
N ILE A 273 -0.64 0.17 26.54
CA ILE A 273 0.62 0.90 26.35
C ILE A 273 0.89 1.61 27.68
N ASP A 274 1.63 0.92 28.53
CA ASP A 274 1.91 1.31 29.91
C ASP A 274 3.39 1.12 30.23
N ASP A 275 3.94 1.97 31.06
CA ASP A 275 5.32 1.94 31.53
C ASP A 275 6.40 1.96 30.43
N ILE A 276 6.21 2.81 29.42
CA ILE A 276 7.20 2.96 28.34
C ILE A 276 8.36 3.82 28.81
N ASN A 277 9.56 3.25 28.70
CA ASN A 277 10.82 3.87 29.11
C ASN A 277 11.86 3.74 28.00
N PHE A 278 12.47 4.85 27.57
CA PHE A 278 13.62 4.87 26.67
C PHE A 278 14.33 6.22 26.68
N SER A 279 15.55 6.25 26.21
CA SER A 279 16.28 7.49 25.97
C SER A 279 16.98 7.49 24.61
N ILE A 280 17.29 8.69 24.12
CA ILE A 280 17.99 8.92 22.86
C ILE A 280 19.11 9.94 23.09
N LYS A 281 20.30 9.60 22.64
CA LYS A 281 21.48 10.48 22.69
C LYS A 281 21.58 11.35 21.44
N PRO A 282 22.32 12.46 21.48
CA PRO A 282 22.61 13.26 20.29
C PRO A 282 23.25 12.41 19.20
N GLY A 283 22.73 12.52 17.95
CA GLY A 283 23.19 11.75 16.79
C GLY A 283 22.76 10.28 16.75
N GLN A 284 22.09 9.77 17.79
CA GLN A 284 21.60 8.39 17.84
C GLN A 284 20.34 8.20 16.99
N ILE A 285 20.22 7.03 16.36
CA ILE A 285 18.98 6.54 15.77
C ILE A 285 18.47 5.39 16.62
N LEU A 286 17.30 5.59 17.25
CA LEU A 286 16.61 4.55 18.02
C LEU A 286 15.53 3.90 17.17
N GLY A 287 15.59 2.59 16.97
CA GLY A 287 14.56 1.81 16.31
C GLY A 287 13.51 1.30 17.28
N LEU A 288 12.22 1.58 17.01
CA LEU A 288 11.09 0.98 17.72
C LEU A 288 10.51 -0.14 16.90
N ALA A 289 10.71 -1.38 17.34
CA ALA A 289 10.19 -2.58 16.70
C ALA A 289 8.96 -3.12 17.45
N GLY A 290 8.05 -3.77 16.71
CA GLY A 290 6.86 -4.40 17.28
C GLY A 290 5.88 -4.82 16.19
N LEU A 291 4.99 -5.75 16.53
CA LEU A 291 3.91 -6.20 15.65
C LEU A 291 2.89 -5.06 15.40
N MET A 292 2.04 -5.25 14.39
CA MET A 292 0.94 -4.34 14.12
C MET A 292 0.03 -4.25 15.36
N GLY A 293 -0.34 -3.02 15.75
CA GLY A 293 -1.11 -2.78 16.98
C GLY A 293 -0.31 -2.80 18.29
N ALA A 294 1.03 -2.88 18.22
CA ALA A 294 1.91 -2.82 19.41
C ALA A 294 2.02 -1.43 20.04
N GLY A 295 1.43 -0.39 19.43
CA GLY A 295 1.40 0.96 20.00
C GLY A 295 2.54 1.88 19.58
N ARG A 296 3.33 1.50 18.55
CA ARG A 296 4.47 2.33 18.07
C ARG A 296 4.02 3.72 17.60
N THR A 297 2.99 3.78 16.79
CA THR A 297 2.42 5.03 16.28
C THR A 297 1.87 5.88 17.41
N GLU A 298 1.13 5.27 18.34
CA GLU A 298 0.57 5.96 19.50
C GLU A 298 1.64 6.59 20.40
N ILE A 299 2.79 5.94 20.57
CA ILE A 299 3.94 6.50 21.30
C ILE A 299 4.44 7.76 20.58
N MET A 300 4.68 7.69 19.27
CA MET A 300 5.17 8.83 18.49
C MET A 300 4.17 9.99 18.48
N GLU A 301 2.88 9.71 18.28
CA GLU A 301 1.80 10.70 18.35
C GLU A 301 1.73 11.37 19.72
N THR A 302 1.98 10.61 20.79
CA THR A 302 1.99 11.16 22.15
C THR A 302 3.18 12.09 22.37
N LEU A 303 4.37 11.71 21.91
CA LEU A 303 5.55 12.57 21.97
C LEU A 303 5.41 13.84 21.12
N PHE A 304 4.63 13.78 20.06
CA PHE A 304 4.35 14.92 19.20
C PHE A 304 3.12 15.75 19.63
N GLY A 305 2.43 15.34 20.71
CA GLY A 305 1.28 16.08 21.25
C GLY A 305 -0.03 15.91 20.50
N LEU A 306 -0.13 14.92 19.59
CA LEU A 306 -1.38 14.52 18.93
C LEU A 306 -2.26 13.68 19.86
N ARG A 307 -1.66 12.97 20.81
CA ARG A 307 -2.32 12.22 21.88
C ARG A 307 -1.88 12.73 23.24
N LYS A 308 -2.77 12.61 24.22
CA LYS A 308 -2.44 12.91 25.62
C LYS A 308 -1.94 11.65 26.31
N ALA A 309 -0.82 11.76 27.02
CA ALA A 309 -0.41 10.75 27.96
C ALA A 309 -1.36 10.72 29.18
N VAL A 310 -1.60 9.53 29.73
CA VAL A 310 -2.30 9.34 31.00
C VAL A 310 -1.36 9.69 32.16
N SER A 311 -0.10 9.26 32.08
CA SER A 311 0.94 9.55 33.06
C SER A 311 2.33 9.41 32.41
N GLY A 312 3.37 9.74 33.19
CA GLY A 312 4.77 9.68 32.77
C GLY A 312 5.41 11.06 32.62
N SER A 313 6.64 11.09 32.13
CA SER A 313 7.36 12.34 31.87
C SER A 313 8.23 12.24 30.63
N ILE A 314 8.37 13.38 29.96
CA ILE A 314 9.26 13.59 28.82
C ILE A 314 10.28 14.64 29.27
N GLU A 315 11.57 14.32 29.13
CA GLU A 315 12.66 15.23 29.43
C GLU A 315 13.47 15.47 28.15
N LEU A 316 13.76 16.72 27.85
CA LEU A 316 14.62 17.14 26.74
C LEU A 316 15.84 17.86 27.33
N GLU A 317 17.06 17.39 27.01
CA GLU A 317 18.31 17.90 27.57
C GLU A 317 18.28 18.00 29.10
N GLY A 318 17.74 16.95 29.75
CA GLY A 318 17.61 16.86 31.21
C GLY A 318 16.52 17.75 31.83
N LYS A 319 15.76 18.49 31.00
CA LYS A 319 14.66 19.36 31.48
C LYS A 319 13.32 18.73 31.13
N LYS A 320 12.44 18.67 32.14
CA LYS A 320 11.07 18.20 31.91
C LYS A 320 10.33 19.17 30.97
N VAL A 321 9.76 18.60 29.88
CA VAL A 321 8.94 19.35 28.93
C VAL A 321 7.50 18.86 29.01
N GLU A 322 6.56 19.77 28.80
CA GLU A 322 5.12 19.47 28.77
C GLU A 322 4.60 19.73 27.37
N ILE A 323 4.32 18.66 26.62
CA ILE A 323 3.83 18.72 25.24
C ILE A 323 2.33 18.43 25.28
N LYS A 324 1.52 19.45 25.02
CA LYS A 324 0.04 19.36 24.99
C LYS A 324 -0.54 19.42 23.58
N SER A 325 0.27 19.91 22.65
CA SER A 325 -0.12 20.10 21.25
C SER A 325 1.07 19.91 20.31
N PRO A 326 0.83 19.65 19.01
CA PRO A 326 1.89 19.65 18.00
C PRO A 326 2.72 20.94 17.96
N SER A 327 2.10 22.08 18.26
CA SER A 327 2.82 23.37 18.32
C SER A 327 3.85 23.39 19.43
N ASP A 328 3.55 22.82 20.61
CA ASP A 328 4.51 22.69 21.72
C ASP A 328 5.66 21.77 21.33
N ALA A 329 5.36 20.65 20.65
CA ALA A 329 6.37 19.72 20.18
C ALA A 329 7.33 20.39 19.19
N VAL A 330 6.80 21.12 18.20
CA VAL A 330 7.61 21.87 17.22
C VAL A 330 8.46 22.94 17.92
N ALA A 331 7.91 23.65 18.91
CA ALA A 331 8.65 24.65 19.70
C ALA A 331 9.80 24.01 20.51
N CYS A 332 9.66 22.73 20.91
CA CYS A 332 10.70 21.94 21.56
C CYS A 332 11.69 21.29 20.57
N GLY A 333 11.53 21.50 19.28
CA GLY A 333 12.41 20.93 18.23
C GLY A 333 12.03 19.53 17.76
N PHE A 334 10.83 19.03 18.08
CA PHE A 334 10.34 17.77 17.55
C PHE A 334 9.80 17.95 16.12
N ALA A 335 9.98 16.95 15.28
CA ALA A 335 9.33 16.82 13.99
C ALA A 335 8.76 15.41 13.84
N LEU A 336 7.61 15.28 13.20
CA LEU A 336 6.94 14.00 12.94
C LEU A 336 6.78 13.80 11.42
N VAL A 337 7.22 12.65 10.93
CA VAL A 337 6.88 12.17 9.60
C VAL A 337 5.82 11.07 9.79
N PRO A 338 4.55 11.32 9.44
CA PRO A 338 3.47 10.36 9.66
C PRO A 338 3.53 9.18 8.70
N GLU A 339 2.88 8.08 9.07
CA GLU A 339 2.79 6.87 8.26
C GLU A 339 1.92 7.10 7.00
N ASP A 340 0.72 7.68 7.17
CA ASP A 340 -0.18 8.00 6.06
C ASP A 340 0.09 9.43 5.53
N ARG A 341 0.97 9.48 4.50
CA ARG A 341 1.33 10.75 3.85
C ARG A 341 0.14 11.49 3.23
N ARG A 342 -0.93 10.78 2.81
CA ARG A 342 -2.07 11.39 2.12
C ARG A 342 -3.09 11.98 3.08
N LYS A 343 -3.31 11.33 4.22
CA LYS A 343 -4.27 11.81 5.21
C LYS A 343 -3.66 12.80 6.18
N GLU A 344 -2.39 12.60 6.53
CA GLU A 344 -1.75 13.26 7.67
C GLU A 344 -0.51 14.08 7.28
N GLY A 345 0.17 13.70 6.18
CA GLY A 345 1.48 14.27 5.86
C GLY A 345 1.45 15.39 4.82
N LEU A 346 0.49 15.41 3.90
CA LEU A 346 0.49 16.32 2.76
C LEU A 346 -0.90 16.92 2.50
N VAL A 347 -0.93 18.20 2.14
CA VAL A 347 -2.10 18.85 1.53
C VAL A 347 -2.02 18.60 0.02
N LEU A 348 -2.77 17.61 -0.48
CA LEU A 348 -2.64 17.09 -1.85
C LEU A 348 -2.96 18.12 -2.96
N SER A 349 -3.73 19.16 -2.64
CA SER A 349 -4.04 20.27 -3.55
C SER A 349 -2.94 21.34 -3.62
N HIS A 350 -1.97 21.28 -2.71
CA HIS A 350 -0.85 22.22 -2.66
C HIS A 350 0.34 21.72 -3.48
N THR A 351 1.18 22.65 -3.91
CA THR A 351 2.45 22.36 -4.57
C THR A 351 3.46 21.74 -3.58
N ILE A 352 4.55 21.18 -4.10
CA ILE A 352 5.67 20.69 -3.28
C ILE A 352 6.22 21.82 -2.42
N LYS A 353 6.41 23.01 -2.99
CA LYS A 353 6.88 24.21 -2.26
C LYS A 353 5.96 24.54 -1.09
N GLU A 354 4.66 24.64 -1.33
CA GLU A 354 3.69 24.98 -0.28
C GLU A 354 3.66 23.93 0.84
N ASN A 355 3.72 22.64 0.51
CA ASN A 355 3.81 21.59 1.51
C ASN A 355 5.12 21.64 2.30
N ALA A 356 6.26 21.86 1.64
CA ALA A 356 7.56 21.91 2.29
C ALA A 356 7.70 23.05 3.30
N ILE A 357 7.14 24.22 2.99
CA ILE A 357 7.19 25.39 3.88
C ILE A 357 6.08 25.43 4.92
N LEU A 358 5.04 24.58 4.83
CA LEU A 358 3.89 24.64 5.71
C LEU A 358 4.25 24.60 7.21
N PRO A 359 5.15 23.73 7.69
CA PRO A 359 5.53 23.67 9.10
C PRO A 359 6.24 24.93 9.62
N ILE A 360 6.88 25.68 8.74
CA ILE A 360 7.66 26.87 9.08
C ILE A 360 7.02 28.16 8.55
N SER A 361 5.80 28.09 8.04
CA SER A 361 5.11 29.20 7.38
C SER A 361 5.04 30.45 8.25
N ALA A 362 4.83 30.30 9.57
CA ALA A 362 4.82 31.41 10.51
C ALA A 362 6.16 32.16 10.59
N GLN A 363 7.28 31.48 10.35
CA GLN A 363 8.63 32.07 10.37
C GLN A 363 8.95 32.82 9.06
N LEU A 364 8.20 32.52 8.00
CA LEU A 364 8.37 33.13 6.67
C LEU A 364 7.49 34.36 6.47
N VAL A 365 6.73 34.79 7.48
CA VAL A 365 5.87 35.98 7.41
C VAL A 365 6.69 37.25 7.66
N LYS A 366 6.79 38.15 6.66
CA LYS A 366 7.35 39.50 6.77
C LYS A 366 6.27 40.49 7.17
N ASN A 367 6.60 41.34 8.14
CA ASN A 367 5.72 42.42 8.64
C ASN A 367 4.31 41.94 9.10
N GLY A 368 4.19 40.68 9.50
CA GLY A 368 2.96 40.10 10.03
C GLY A 368 1.84 39.82 9.00
N ILE A 369 2.07 40.08 7.70
CA ILE A 369 1.03 39.97 6.67
C ILE A 369 1.52 39.28 5.38
N PHE A 370 2.75 39.49 4.96
CA PHE A 370 3.25 39.01 3.65
C PHE A 370 4.21 37.82 3.82
N ASN A 371 4.02 36.78 3.01
CA ASN A 371 4.97 35.67 2.94
C ASN A 371 6.26 36.13 2.21
N ASP A 372 7.42 35.70 2.70
CA ASP A 372 8.69 35.88 2.03
C ASP A 372 8.87 34.78 0.97
N ASP A 373 8.34 35.02 -0.22
CA ASP A 373 8.43 34.08 -1.34
C ASP A 373 9.86 33.74 -1.76
N LYS A 374 10.81 34.69 -1.56
CA LYS A 374 12.21 34.45 -1.87
C LYS A 374 12.83 33.47 -0.86
N ALA A 375 12.65 33.73 0.44
CA ALA A 375 13.13 32.85 1.48
C ALA A 375 12.46 31.43 1.38
N ALA A 376 11.17 31.39 1.04
CA ALA A 376 10.46 30.14 0.79
C ALA A 376 10.99 29.37 -0.42
N HIS A 377 11.51 30.06 -1.45
CA HIS A 377 12.12 29.40 -2.61
C HIS A 377 13.54 28.92 -2.33
N ASP A 378 14.28 29.64 -1.50
CA ASP A 378 15.67 29.30 -1.16
C ASP A 378 15.72 28.06 -0.20
N ILE A 379 14.61 27.70 0.45
CA ILE A 379 14.48 26.54 1.35
C ILE A 379 14.13 25.24 0.60
N VAL A 380 13.43 25.34 -0.53
CA VAL A 380 12.92 24.21 -1.33
C VAL A 380 13.74 23.99 -2.60
#